data_bf1e2d3a73a3427e071a9168fb20e78a
#
_entry.id   bf1e2d3a73a3427e071a9168fb20e78a
#
_cell.length_a   1.000
_cell.length_b   1.000
_cell.length_c   1.000
_cell.angle_alpha   90.00
_cell.angle_beta   90.00
_cell.angle_gamma   90.00
#
_symmetry.space_group_name_H-M   'P 1'
#
loop_
_entity.id
_entity.type
_entity.pdbx_description
1 polymer ?
#
loop_
_entity_poly.entity_id
_entity_poly.type
_entity_poly.pdbx_seq_one_letter_code
_entity_poly.pdbx_strand_id
1 'polypeptide(L)'
;MTEATILVVTSPEIPGKRIVRTFGLVAGNTIRARHIGKDIMAGLRNIVGGEVTEYAKLLSESREQSLDRMTAKAEALGANAVVSVQFQTSVIMGGAAEMMAYGTAVVIEGL
;
A
#
# COMPACT_ATOMS: atom_id res chain seq x y z
N MET A 1 -6.94 22.66 -12.63
CA MET A 1 -6.83 22.53 -11.17
C MET A 1 -5.86 21.42 -10.82
N THR A 2 -5.01 21.69 -9.90
CA THR A 2 -4.03 20.71 -9.50
C THR A 2 -4.51 20.00 -8.25
N GLU A 3 -4.63 18.69 -8.32
CA GLU A 3 -4.95 17.94 -7.13
C GLU A 3 -3.74 17.94 -6.20
N ALA A 4 -4.00 18.12 -4.93
CA ALA A 4 -2.96 17.97 -3.94
C ALA A 4 -2.55 16.50 -3.90
N THR A 5 -1.32 16.23 -4.25
CA THR A 5 -0.80 14.88 -4.21
C THR A 5 -0.19 14.64 -2.85
N ILE A 6 -0.63 13.59 -2.19
CA ILE A 6 -0.03 13.19 -0.93
C ILE A 6 1.35 12.60 -1.20
N LEU A 7 2.33 13.11 -0.48
CA LEU A 7 3.67 12.55 -0.54
C LEU A 7 3.74 11.32 0.36
N VAL A 8 4.19 10.21 -0.21
CA VAL A 8 4.26 8.93 0.50
C VAL A 8 5.71 8.49 0.54
N VAL A 9 6.26 8.34 1.73
CA VAL A 9 7.66 7.96 1.89
C VAL A 9 7.81 6.87 2.95
N THR A 10 8.87 6.10 2.81
CA THR A 10 9.20 5.06 3.80
C THR A 10 10.05 5.60 4.93
N SER A 11 10.67 6.77 4.74
CA SER A 11 11.49 7.38 5.80
C SER A 11 10.60 8.04 6.85
N PRO A 12 11.10 8.19 8.09
CA PRO A 12 10.35 8.89 9.13
C PRO A 12 10.37 10.40 8.98
N GLU A 13 11.26 10.91 8.16
CA GLU A 13 11.41 12.34 7.93
C GLU A 13 11.51 12.62 6.44
N ILE A 14 11.20 13.86 6.07
CA ILE A 14 11.31 14.32 4.69
C ILE A 14 12.26 15.50 4.68
N PRO A 15 13.46 15.36 4.06
CA PRO A 15 14.42 16.47 4.01
C PRO A 15 13.79 17.76 3.43
N GLY A 16 14.10 18.88 4.05
CA GLY A 16 13.57 20.17 3.62
C GLY A 16 12.12 20.43 4.05
N LYS A 17 11.55 19.52 4.83
CA LYS A 17 10.19 19.64 5.32
C LYS A 17 10.15 19.46 6.82
N ARG A 18 9.11 20.00 7.43
CA ARG A 18 8.89 19.88 8.86
C ARG A 18 7.50 19.32 9.09
N ILE A 19 7.41 18.33 9.97
CA ILE A 19 6.11 17.79 10.38
C ILE A 19 5.53 18.72 11.42
N VAL A 20 4.37 19.31 11.11
CA VAL A 20 3.72 20.26 12.00
C VAL A 20 2.49 19.69 12.69
N ARG A 21 2.01 18.56 12.19
CA ARG A 21 0.86 17.89 12.79
C ARG A 21 0.91 16.42 12.45
N THR A 22 0.56 15.57 13.41
CA THR A 22 0.49 14.13 13.23
C THR A 22 -0.92 13.65 13.51
N PHE A 23 -1.52 12.93 12.55
CA PHE A 23 -2.86 12.36 12.73
C PHE A 23 -2.82 10.94 13.28
N GLY A 24 -1.72 10.25 13.07
CA GLY A 24 -1.56 8.90 13.54
C GLY A 24 -1.58 7.87 12.41
N LEU A 25 -1.87 6.64 12.78
CA LEU A 25 -1.80 5.51 11.87
C LEU A 25 -2.90 5.56 10.82
N VAL A 26 -2.52 5.36 9.57
CA VAL A 26 -3.44 5.11 8.47
C VAL A 26 -3.02 3.82 7.78
N ALA A 27 -3.99 3.10 7.27
CA ALA A 27 -3.74 1.85 6.57
C ALA A 27 -4.74 1.67 5.44
N GLY A 28 -4.29 1.00 4.39
CA GLY A 28 -5.16 0.58 3.31
C GLY A 28 -4.85 -0.86 2.99
N ASN A 29 -5.87 -1.66 2.70
CA ASN A 29 -5.65 -3.06 2.46
C ASN A 29 -6.47 -3.56 1.30
N THR A 30 -6.01 -4.66 0.70
CA THR A 30 -6.76 -5.45 -0.26
C THR A 30 -6.79 -6.88 0.22
N ILE A 31 -7.92 -7.53 -0.01
CA ILE A 31 -8.04 -8.95 0.30
C ILE A 31 -8.41 -9.65 -1.00
N ARG A 32 -7.63 -10.63 -1.36
CA ARG A 32 -7.88 -11.42 -2.58
C ARG A 32 -8.70 -12.65 -2.23
N ALA A 33 -9.70 -12.90 -3.04
CA ALA A 33 -10.62 -13.99 -2.81
C ALA A 33 -9.95 -15.35 -3.03
N ARG A 34 -10.55 -16.36 -2.41
CA ARG A 34 -10.04 -17.70 -2.41
C ARG A 34 -9.76 -18.27 -3.80
N HIS A 35 -10.68 -18.08 -4.77
CA HIS A 35 -10.49 -18.62 -6.10
C HIS A 35 -9.32 -17.95 -6.83
N ILE A 36 -9.06 -16.70 -6.54
CA ILE A 36 -7.89 -15.99 -7.08
C ILE A 36 -6.63 -16.59 -6.46
N GLY A 37 -6.68 -16.92 -5.18
CA GLY A 37 -5.60 -17.62 -4.52
C GLY A 37 -5.31 -18.98 -5.15
N LYS A 38 -6.34 -19.69 -5.53
CA LYS A 38 -6.19 -20.97 -6.23
C LYS A 38 -5.53 -20.79 -7.59
N ASP A 39 -5.95 -19.77 -8.32
CA ASP A 39 -5.35 -19.49 -9.63
C ASP A 39 -3.88 -19.16 -9.49
N ILE A 40 -3.53 -18.37 -8.48
CA ILE A 40 -2.14 -18.04 -8.19
C ILE A 40 -1.35 -19.31 -7.84
N MET A 41 -1.91 -20.16 -6.99
CA MET A 41 -1.26 -21.39 -6.59
C MET A 41 -1.09 -22.35 -7.77
N ALA A 42 -2.11 -22.44 -8.62
CA ALA A 42 -2.03 -23.25 -9.82
C ALA A 42 -0.93 -22.72 -10.75
N GLY A 43 -0.87 -21.42 -10.91
CA GLY A 43 0.18 -20.78 -11.70
C GLY A 43 1.56 -21.09 -11.16
N LEU A 44 1.72 -21.01 -9.84
CA LEU A 44 3.01 -21.32 -9.21
C LEU A 44 3.41 -22.76 -9.41
N ARG A 45 2.46 -23.70 -9.37
CA ARG A 45 2.76 -25.12 -9.57
C ARG A 45 3.19 -25.43 -11.00
N ASN A 46 2.71 -24.63 -11.94
CA ASN A 46 2.97 -24.83 -13.35
C ASN A 46 3.98 -23.86 -13.91
N ILE A 47 4.71 -23.15 -13.05
CA ILE A 47 5.68 -22.19 -13.52
C ILE A 47 6.76 -22.88 -14.32
N VAL A 48 6.85 -22.47 -15.59
CA VAL A 48 7.95 -22.83 -16.47
C VAL A 48 8.30 -21.58 -17.23
N GLY A 49 9.41 -20.97 -16.89
CA GLY A 49 9.85 -19.76 -17.57
C GLY A 49 9.09 -18.50 -17.18
N GLY A 50 8.43 -17.85 -18.12
CA GLY A 50 7.89 -16.51 -17.95
C GLY A 50 6.60 -16.35 -17.16
N GLU A 51 6.01 -17.40 -16.63
CA GLU A 51 4.72 -17.32 -15.95
C GLU A 51 4.79 -16.54 -14.64
N VAL A 52 5.97 -16.38 -14.08
CA VAL A 52 6.20 -15.55 -12.89
C VAL A 52 5.73 -14.11 -13.12
N THR A 53 5.75 -13.65 -14.36
CA THR A 53 5.36 -12.28 -14.72
C THR A 53 3.91 -11.99 -14.34
N GLU A 54 3.00 -12.94 -14.57
CA GLU A 54 1.59 -12.75 -14.24
C GLU A 54 1.38 -12.61 -12.73
N TYR A 55 2.10 -13.42 -11.98
CA TYR A 55 2.04 -13.37 -10.52
C TYR A 55 2.58 -12.04 -9.98
N ALA A 56 3.71 -11.61 -10.52
CA ALA A 56 4.31 -10.33 -10.13
C ALA A 56 3.37 -9.15 -10.43
N LYS A 57 2.69 -9.21 -11.58
CA LYS A 57 1.73 -8.18 -11.94
C LYS A 57 0.57 -8.10 -10.96
N LEU A 58 0.04 -9.26 -10.56
CA LEU A 58 -1.04 -9.30 -9.59
C LEU A 58 -0.63 -8.72 -8.24
N LEU A 59 0.57 -9.02 -7.79
CA LEU A 59 1.11 -8.48 -6.55
C LEU A 59 1.27 -6.95 -6.63
N SER A 60 1.76 -6.46 -7.77
CA SER A 60 1.90 -5.02 -7.99
C SER A 60 0.57 -4.31 -7.94
N GLU A 61 -0.46 -4.87 -8.56
CA GLU A 61 -1.79 -4.28 -8.54
C GLU A 61 -2.36 -4.23 -7.12
N SER A 62 -2.16 -5.29 -6.34
CA SER A 62 -2.60 -5.32 -4.95
C SER A 62 -1.91 -4.26 -4.11
N ARG A 63 -0.62 -4.07 -4.35
CA ARG A 63 0.17 -3.06 -3.64
C ARG A 63 -0.32 -1.66 -3.96
N GLU A 64 -0.56 -1.39 -5.26
CA GLU A 64 -1.08 -0.09 -5.68
C GLU A 64 -2.43 0.21 -5.06
N GLN A 65 -3.35 -0.75 -5.05
CA GLN A 65 -4.66 -0.57 -4.43
C GLN A 65 -4.55 -0.30 -2.93
N SER A 66 -3.65 -0.99 -2.26
CA SER A 66 -3.44 -0.77 -0.82
C SER A 66 -2.93 0.64 -0.55
N LEU A 67 -2.00 1.11 -1.37
CA LEU A 67 -1.50 2.49 -1.27
C LEU A 67 -2.60 3.50 -1.51
N ASP A 68 -3.41 3.29 -2.55
CA ASP A 68 -4.50 4.21 -2.88
C ASP A 68 -5.49 4.33 -1.74
N ARG A 69 -5.81 3.20 -1.11
CA ARG A 69 -6.75 3.19 0.02
C ARG A 69 -6.16 3.87 1.25
N MET A 70 -4.88 3.66 1.51
CA MET A 70 -4.20 4.33 2.60
C MET A 70 -4.17 5.85 2.40
N THR A 71 -3.78 6.29 1.18
CA THR A 71 -3.68 7.71 0.90
C THR A 71 -5.05 8.39 0.93
N ALA A 72 -6.10 7.70 0.49
CA ALA A 72 -7.46 8.25 0.57
C ALA A 72 -7.86 8.53 2.02
N LYS A 73 -7.50 7.63 2.93
CA LYS A 73 -7.78 7.84 4.35
C LYS A 73 -6.99 9.01 4.92
N ALA A 74 -5.73 9.12 4.52
CA ALA A 74 -4.89 10.24 4.95
C ALA A 74 -5.44 11.58 4.45
N GLU A 75 -5.86 11.63 3.19
CA GLU A 75 -6.46 12.83 2.62
C GLU A 75 -7.73 13.23 3.36
N ALA A 76 -8.56 12.25 3.72
CA ALA A 76 -9.79 12.52 4.45
C ALA A 76 -9.53 13.13 5.82
N LEU A 77 -8.39 12.86 6.41
CA LEU A 77 -8.00 13.46 7.69
C LEU A 77 -7.42 14.87 7.53
N GLY A 78 -7.07 15.27 6.32
CA GLY A 78 -6.42 16.54 6.08
C GLY A 78 -4.91 16.48 5.99
N ALA A 79 -4.35 15.28 5.93
CA ALA A 79 -2.91 15.09 5.80
C ALA A 79 -2.44 15.43 4.39
N ASN A 80 -1.19 15.85 4.29
CA ASN A 80 -0.54 16.04 2.99
C ASN A 80 0.67 15.14 2.78
N ALA A 81 0.95 14.26 3.74
CA ALA A 81 2.00 13.27 3.60
C ALA A 81 1.72 12.05 4.48
N VAL A 82 2.30 10.94 4.09
CA VAL A 82 2.33 9.73 4.93
C VAL A 82 3.79 9.31 5.03
N VAL A 83 4.30 9.21 6.23
CA VAL A 83 5.70 8.85 6.49
C VAL A 83 5.78 7.45 7.09
N SER A 84 6.96 6.88 7.08
CA SER A 84 7.24 5.55 7.63
C SER A 84 6.31 4.47 7.04
N VAL A 85 6.05 4.56 5.74
CA VAL A 85 5.15 3.64 5.07
C VAL A 85 5.79 2.27 4.94
N GLN A 86 5.02 1.25 5.24
CA GLN A 86 5.43 -0.13 5.11
C GLN A 86 4.32 -0.95 4.49
N PHE A 87 4.69 -2.10 3.94
CA PHE A 87 3.74 -3.07 3.42
C PHE A 87 3.82 -4.34 4.23
N GLN A 88 2.70 -4.99 4.36
CA GLN A 88 2.62 -6.28 5.03
C GLN A 88 1.67 -7.18 4.26
N THR A 89 2.06 -8.44 4.10
CA THR A 89 1.24 -9.45 3.44
C THR A 89 0.94 -10.53 4.46
N SER A 90 -0.33 -10.90 4.56
CA SER A 90 -0.76 -11.94 5.47
C SER A 90 -1.55 -12.98 4.70
N VAL A 91 -1.32 -14.25 5.00
CA VAL A 91 -2.12 -15.32 4.45
C VAL A 91 -3.29 -15.55 5.40
N ILE A 92 -4.50 -15.41 4.84
CA ILE A 92 -5.72 -15.65 5.59
C ILE A 92 -6.19 -17.05 5.24
N MET A 93 -6.90 -17.63 6.15
CA MET A 93 -7.45 -18.96 5.99
C MET A 93 -8.19 -19.15 4.66
N GLY A 94 -8.06 -20.34 4.05
CA GLY A 94 -8.81 -20.69 2.86
C GLY A 94 -8.26 -20.18 1.54
N GLY A 95 -6.99 -19.83 1.49
CA GLY A 95 -6.35 -19.39 0.26
C GLY A 95 -6.52 -17.91 -0.05
N ALA A 96 -7.03 -17.15 0.89
CA ALA A 96 -7.09 -15.70 0.77
C ALA A 96 -5.80 -15.07 1.29
N ALA A 97 -5.44 -13.93 0.74
CA ALA A 97 -4.27 -13.18 1.19
C ALA A 97 -4.62 -11.72 1.32
N GLU A 98 -4.03 -11.07 2.31
CA GLU A 98 -4.19 -9.63 2.51
C GLU A 98 -2.87 -8.94 2.20
N MET A 99 -2.95 -7.85 1.45
CA MET A 99 -1.86 -6.92 1.29
C MET A 99 -2.26 -5.63 1.97
N MET A 100 -1.44 -5.13 2.88
CA MET A 100 -1.73 -3.91 3.62
C MET A 100 -0.57 -2.93 3.46
N ALA A 101 -0.91 -1.67 3.19
CA ALA A 101 0.02 -0.55 3.29
C ALA A 101 -0.35 0.26 4.52
N TYR A 102 0.60 0.68 5.31
CA TYR A 102 0.32 1.49 6.49
C TYR A 102 1.46 2.46 6.76
N GLY A 103 1.13 3.52 7.48
CA GLY A 103 2.10 4.54 7.83
C GLY A 103 1.47 5.57 8.74
N THR A 104 2.15 6.68 8.93
CA THR A 104 1.68 7.77 9.78
C THR A 104 1.29 8.97 8.93
N ALA A 105 0.03 9.37 9.02
CA ALA A 105 -0.47 10.53 8.30
C ALA A 105 -0.07 11.81 9.03
N VAL A 106 0.48 12.76 8.28
CA VAL A 106 1.03 13.99 8.85
C VAL A 106 0.74 15.18 7.95
N VAL A 107 0.87 16.38 8.51
CA VAL A 107 0.95 17.60 7.73
C VAL A 107 2.39 18.07 7.77
N ILE A 108 2.95 18.34 6.59
CA ILE A 108 4.30 18.85 6.44
C ILE A 108 4.26 20.25 5.86
N GLU A 109 5.27 21.05 6.22
CA GLU A 109 5.48 22.38 5.67
C GLU A 109 6.94 22.55 5.30
N GLY A 110 7.23 23.47 4.40
CA GLY A 110 8.61 23.79 4.07
C GLY A 110 9.34 24.41 5.25
N LEU A 111 10.63 24.16 5.34
CA LEU A 111 11.48 24.80 6.35
C LEU A 111 11.74 26.27 6.03
#